data_609be6692f823dcb7a7ef83dc48a88e2
#
_entry.id   609be6692f823dcb7a7ef83dc48a88e2
#
_cell.length_a   1.000
_cell.length_b   1.000
_cell.length_c   1.000
_cell.angle_alpha   90.00
_cell.angle_beta   90.00
_cell.angle_gamma   90.00
#
_symmetry.space_group_name_H-M   'P 1'
#
loop_
_entity.id
_entity.type
_entity.pdbx_description
1 polymer ?
#
loop_
_entity_poly.entity_id
_entity_poly.type
_entity_poly.pdbx_seq_one_letter_code
_entity_poly.pdbx_strand_id
1 'polypeptide(L)'
;MIRIAVVGTGNIANAHLRAWLRQTGRCAVTALADVIPGKAEKMRSDYGLEAFCTEDYREILGREDVDLVDVCAPPFLHAEVSVAALRSGKHVVCEKPMAASLAECDEMLKARDESGKLLSVIAQNRFRKPIRDLKALLDSGLAGPVRSVQVDSFWWRGHSYYDLWWRGTWEKEGGGCTLNHAVHHIDMLCWMMGLPEKVTSVLGNVGHDNAQVEDLSMSILQYPAALGQLTASVVHHGEEQQLVFQCEKARISAPFRVFASVEKPNGFPIRNEALEKELAAFADSLPPLPLEGHDGQLADVLDALEQGRPCAIGGEDGRRTIELITAVFKSGALGQTVTLPLRPDDPFYTAEGILAAMPRFHEKSASALSLEGDITLGSSYR
;
A
#
# COMPACT_ATOMS: atom_id res chain seq x y z
N MET A 1 -7.41 -27.53 1.58
CA MET A 1 -6.38 -26.91 0.73
C MET A 1 -7.07 -25.84 -0.10
N ILE A 2 -6.64 -24.58 0.01
CA ILE A 2 -7.24 -23.41 -0.67
C ILE A 2 -6.75 -23.37 -2.11
N ARG A 3 -7.68 -23.22 -3.06
CA ARG A 3 -7.40 -23.19 -4.51
C ARG A 3 -7.40 -21.73 -4.98
N ILE A 4 -6.29 -21.29 -5.56
CA ILE A 4 -6.01 -19.87 -5.83
C ILE A 4 -5.96 -19.65 -7.33
N ALA A 5 -6.64 -18.61 -7.79
CA ALA A 5 -6.47 -18.05 -9.10
C ALA A 5 -5.72 -16.72 -9.03
N VAL A 6 -4.73 -16.48 -9.87
CA VAL A 6 -4.02 -15.20 -9.98
C VAL A 6 -4.48 -14.46 -11.23
N VAL A 7 -4.96 -13.24 -11.05
CA VAL A 7 -5.41 -12.35 -12.14
C VAL A 7 -4.40 -11.22 -12.31
N GLY A 8 -3.76 -11.18 -13.48
CA GLY A 8 -2.61 -10.34 -13.76
C GLY A 8 -1.29 -11.08 -13.48
N THR A 9 -0.56 -11.42 -14.54
CA THR A 9 0.72 -12.15 -14.47
C THR A 9 1.92 -11.22 -14.69
N GLY A 10 1.83 -10.01 -14.12
CA GLY A 10 2.89 -9.01 -14.13
C GLY A 10 4.01 -9.32 -13.14
N ASN A 11 4.93 -8.35 -12.99
CA ASN A 11 6.11 -8.52 -12.12
C ASN A 11 5.74 -8.83 -10.66
N ILE A 12 4.67 -8.20 -10.14
CA ILE A 12 4.27 -8.40 -8.74
C ILE A 12 3.71 -9.82 -8.50
N ALA A 13 3.06 -10.41 -9.49
CA ALA A 13 2.56 -11.77 -9.40
C ALA A 13 3.67 -12.80 -9.09
N ASN A 14 4.91 -12.52 -9.50
CA ASN A 14 6.05 -13.39 -9.13
C ASN A 14 6.32 -13.42 -7.63
N ALA A 15 6.09 -12.30 -6.92
CA ALA A 15 6.23 -12.26 -5.46
C ALA A 15 5.09 -13.06 -4.79
N HIS A 16 3.87 -12.89 -5.27
CA HIS A 16 2.69 -13.62 -4.78
C HIS A 16 2.81 -15.12 -5.02
N LEU A 17 3.14 -15.53 -6.26
CA LEU A 17 3.33 -16.95 -6.58
C LEU A 17 4.37 -17.60 -5.69
N ARG A 18 5.53 -16.94 -5.51
CA ARG A 18 6.58 -17.46 -4.60
C ARG A 18 6.07 -17.62 -3.18
N ALA A 19 5.30 -16.66 -2.70
CA ALA A 19 4.73 -16.71 -1.35
C ALA A 19 3.67 -17.82 -1.23
N TRP A 20 2.77 -17.99 -2.20
CA TRP A 20 1.80 -19.09 -2.22
C TRP A 20 2.47 -20.46 -2.31
N LEU A 21 3.46 -20.61 -3.19
CA LEU A 21 4.16 -21.89 -3.39
C LEU A 21 4.99 -22.33 -2.17
N ARG A 22 5.39 -21.39 -1.30
CA ARG A 22 6.04 -21.72 -0.01
C ARG A 22 5.06 -22.30 1.00
N GLN A 23 3.75 -22.11 0.83
CA GLN A 23 2.70 -22.62 1.72
C GLN A 23 2.28 -24.06 1.35
N THR A 24 3.27 -24.93 1.20
CA THR A 24 3.09 -26.32 0.74
C THR A 24 2.01 -27.06 1.55
N GLY A 25 1.06 -27.67 0.85
CA GLY A 25 -0.03 -28.45 1.46
C GLY A 25 -1.21 -27.63 1.99
N ARG A 26 -1.09 -26.28 2.04
CA ARG A 26 -2.17 -25.39 2.48
C ARG A 26 -2.96 -24.80 1.30
N CYS A 27 -2.27 -24.49 0.21
CA CYS A 27 -2.91 -23.95 -0.99
C CYS A 27 -2.30 -24.53 -2.28
N ALA A 28 -2.98 -24.30 -3.38
CA ALA A 28 -2.53 -24.60 -4.74
C ALA A 28 -2.98 -23.50 -5.71
N VAL A 29 -2.12 -23.13 -6.64
CA VAL A 29 -2.49 -22.22 -7.75
C VAL A 29 -3.10 -23.04 -8.85
N THR A 30 -4.41 -22.86 -9.10
CA THR A 30 -5.21 -23.65 -10.03
C THR A 30 -5.59 -22.90 -11.30
N ALA A 31 -5.47 -21.57 -11.31
CA ALA A 31 -5.75 -20.76 -12.50
C ALA A 31 -4.88 -19.50 -12.57
N LEU A 32 -4.59 -19.05 -13.79
CA LEU A 32 -3.89 -17.81 -14.12
C LEU A 32 -4.66 -17.07 -15.22
N ALA A 33 -4.82 -15.76 -15.10
CA ALA A 33 -5.39 -14.92 -16.16
C ALA A 33 -4.50 -13.72 -16.46
N ASP A 34 -4.29 -13.41 -17.74
CA ASP A 34 -3.69 -12.15 -18.20
C ASP A 34 -4.22 -11.82 -19.60
N VAL A 35 -4.64 -10.57 -19.80
CA VAL A 35 -5.18 -10.10 -21.08
C VAL A 35 -4.16 -10.12 -22.24
N ILE A 36 -2.88 -10.26 -21.93
CA ILE A 36 -1.82 -10.35 -22.94
C ILE A 36 -1.63 -11.82 -23.31
N PRO A 37 -1.87 -12.20 -24.58
CA PRO A 37 -1.77 -13.58 -25.05
C PRO A 37 -0.44 -14.26 -24.69
N GLY A 38 -0.53 -15.48 -24.22
CA GLY A 38 0.64 -16.32 -23.88
C GLY A 38 1.35 -15.97 -22.57
N LYS A 39 0.96 -14.88 -21.90
CA LYS A 39 1.64 -14.43 -20.67
C LYS A 39 1.30 -15.28 -19.44
N ALA A 40 0.05 -15.71 -19.32
CA ALA A 40 -0.39 -16.66 -18.29
C ALA A 40 0.28 -18.03 -18.48
N GLU A 41 0.32 -18.55 -19.73
CA GLU A 41 0.98 -19.80 -20.08
C GLU A 41 2.47 -19.77 -19.79
N LYS A 42 3.12 -18.64 -20.12
CA LYS A 42 4.54 -18.46 -19.79
C LYS A 42 4.77 -18.56 -18.30
N MET A 43 3.98 -17.85 -17.49
CA MET A 43 4.11 -17.90 -16.03
C MET A 43 3.82 -19.30 -15.48
N ARG A 44 2.80 -19.99 -16.01
CA ARG A 44 2.53 -21.39 -15.68
C ARG A 44 3.76 -22.28 -15.94
N SER A 45 4.41 -22.12 -17.09
CA SER A 45 5.60 -22.88 -17.47
C SER A 45 6.81 -22.53 -16.58
N ASP A 46 7.05 -21.24 -16.36
CA ASP A 46 8.19 -20.75 -15.57
C ASP A 46 8.16 -21.28 -14.13
N TYR A 47 6.96 -21.50 -13.56
CA TYR A 47 6.76 -22.01 -12.21
C TYR A 47 6.40 -23.49 -12.13
N GLY A 48 6.27 -24.19 -13.28
CA GLY A 48 5.91 -25.62 -13.32
C GLY A 48 4.53 -25.92 -12.74
N LEU A 49 3.55 -25.04 -12.97
CA LEU A 49 2.20 -25.15 -12.38
C LEU A 49 1.28 -26.02 -13.26
N GLU A 50 0.39 -26.77 -12.60
CA GLU A 50 -0.76 -27.39 -13.25
C GLU A 50 -1.99 -26.48 -13.11
N ALA A 51 -2.01 -25.37 -13.85
CA ALA A 51 -3.03 -24.33 -13.75
C ALA A 51 -3.74 -24.11 -15.09
N PHE A 52 -5.04 -23.84 -15.03
CA PHE A 52 -5.81 -23.33 -16.15
C PHE A 52 -5.32 -21.93 -16.51
N CYS A 53 -5.15 -21.62 -17.80
CA CYS A 53 -4.75 -20.30 -18.28
C CYS A 53 -5.83 -19.71 -19.17
N THR A 54 -6.07 -18.40 -19.04
CA THR A 54 -7.06 -17.68 -19.85
C THR A 54 -6.66 -16.22 -20.05
N GLU A 55 -7.20 -15.59 -21.09
CA GLU A 55 -7.09 -14.15 -21.33
C GLU A 55 -8.25 -13.34 -20.70
N ASP A 56 -9.33 -14.02 -20.29
CA ASP A 56 -10.49 -13.41 -19.65
C ASP A 56 -10.67 -13.92 -18.21
N TYR A 57 -10.41 -13.08 -17.22
CA TYR A 57 -10.57 -13.43 -15.80
C TYR A 57 -12.00 -13.90 -15.45
N ARG A 58 -13.03 -13.53 -16.25
CA ARG A 58 -14.42 -13.92 -16.01
C ARG A 58 -14.62 -15.42 -16.11
N GLU A 59 -13.81 -16.11 -16.91
CA GLU A 59 -13.82 -17.58 -17.01
C GLU A 59 -13.40 -18.24 -15.69
N ILE A 60 -12.62 -17.54 -14.84
CA ILE A 60 -12.20 -18.01 -13.52
C ILE A 60 -13.36 -17.97 -12.52
N LEU A 61 -14.25 -16.98 -12.63
CA LEU A 61 -15.28 -16.72 -11.63
C LEU A 61 -16.27 -17.88 -11.47
N GLY A 62 -16.58 -18.60 -12.56
CA GLY A 62 -17.47 -19.75 -12.58
C GLY A 62 -16.82 -21.08 -12.19
N ARG A 63 -15.51 -21.13 -11.97
CA ARG A 63 -14.80 -22.38 -11.71
C ARG A 63 -15.01 -22.88 -10.28
N GLU A 64 -15.34 -24.16 -10.15
CA GLU A 64 -15.50 -24.82 -8.84
C GLU A 64 -14.15 -25.11 -8.16
N ASP A 65 -13.06 -25.17 -8.93
CA ASP A 65 -11.69 -25.40 -8.45
C ASP A 65 -10.93 -24.13 -8.11
N VAL A 66 -11.64 -23.02 -7.81
CA VAL A 66 -11.11 -21.74 -7.31
C VAL A 66 -11.88 -21.32 -6.07
N ASP A 67 -11.18 -21.09 -4.97
CA ASP A 67 -11.71 -20.59 -3.71
C ASP A 67 -11.35 -19.12 -3.46
N LEU A 68 -10.19 -18.67 -3.96
CA LEU A 68 -9.64 -17.35 -3.75
C LEU A 68 -9.11 -16.79 -5.07
N VAL A 69 -9.39 -15.52 -5.33
CA VAL A 69 -8.82 -14.73 -6.43
C VAL A 69 -7.79 -13.76 -5.88
N ASP A 70 -6.56 -13.88 -6.37
CA ASP A 70 -5.43 -13.00 -6.06
C ASP A 70 -5.27 -12.00 -7.20
N VAL A 71 -5.61 -10.72 -6.95
CA VAL A 71 -5.70 -9.66 -7.94
C VAL A 71 -4.37 -8.91 -8.00
N CYS A 72 -3.55 -9.24 -9.00
CA CYS A 72 -2.25 -8.65 -9.32
C CYS A 72 -2.28 -7.81 -10.62
N ALA A 73 -3.47 -7.42 -11.04
CA ALA A 73 -3.72 -6.60 -12.23
C ALA A 73 -3.27 -5.13 -12.03
N PRO A 74 -3.29 -4.27 -13.07
CA PRO A 74 -3.11 -2.83 -12.89
C PRO A 74 -4.21 -2.20 -12.03
N PRO A 75 -3.91 -1.08 -11.32
CA PRO A 75 -4.80 -0.49 -10.30
C PRO A 75 -6.24 -0.22 -10.75
N PHE A 76 -6.45 0.22 -11.98
CA PHE A 76 -7.79 0.50 -12.51
C PHE A 76 -8.72 -0.72 -12.64
N LEU A 77 -8.16 -1.95 -12.56
CA LEU A 77 -8.93 -3.20 -12.57
C LEU A 77 -9.17 -3.78 -11.16
N HIS A 78 -8.53 -3.25 -10.13
CA HIS A 78 -8.60 -3.84 -8.79
C HIS A 78 -10.03 -3.93 -8.27
N ALA A 79 -10.80 -2.85 -8.36
CA ALA A 79 -12.19 -2.84 -7.88
C ALA A 79 -13.09 -3.74 -8.74
N GLU A 80 -13.03 -3.64 -10.08
CA GLU A 80 -13.85 -4.44 -10.99
C GLU A 80 -13.66 -5.94 -10.72
N VAL A 81 -12.41 -6.40 -10.73
CA VAL A 81 -12.09 -7.83 -10.57
C VAL A 81 -12.44 -8.31 -9.16
N SER A 82 -12.13 -7.53 -8.13
CA SER A 82 -12.41 -7.90 -6.74
C SER A 82 -13.90 -8.00 -6.46
N VAL A 83 -14.69 -7.03 -6.91
CA VAL A 83 -16.16 -7.03 -6.76
C VAL A 83 -16.78 -8.24 -7.48
N ALA A 84 -16.35 -8.51 -8.72
CA ALA A 84 -16.84 -9.64 -9.48
C ALA A 84 -16.48 -10.97 -8.81
N ALA A 85 -15.27 -11.11 -8.30
CA ALA A 85 -14.83 -12.31 -7.57
C ALA A 85 -15.61 -12.52 -6.27
N LEU A 86 -15.78 -11.47 -5.45
CA LEU A 86 -16.56 -11.53 -4.21
C LEU A 86 -18.01 -11.94 -4.49
N ARG A 87 -18.67 -11.30 -5.45
CA ARG A 87 -20.06 -11.63 -5.85
C ARG A 87 -20.22 -13.04 -6.43
N SER A 88 -19.18 -13.60 -7.01
CA SER A 88 -19.16 -14.99 -7.46
C SER A 88 -18.86 -16.00 -6.32
N GLY A 89 -18.74 -15.51 -5.08
CA GLY A 89 -18.52 -16.34 -3.90
C GLY A 89 -17.07 -16.74 -3.67
N LYS A 90 -16.10 -16.00 -4.24
CA LYS A 90 -14.67 -16.21 -4.03
C LYS A 90 -14.13 -15.26 -2.97
N HIS A 91 -13.14 -15.70 -2.20
CA HIS A 91 -12.32 -14.82 -1.37
C HIS A 91 -11.40 -14.00 -2.26
N VAL A 92 -10.95 -12.83 -1.77
CA VAL A 92 -10.10 -11.93 -2.55
C VAL A 92 -8.89 -11.48 -1.74
N VAL A 93 -7.73 -11.56 -2.37
CA VAL A 93 -6.53 -10.78 -2.03
C VAL A 93 -6.34 -9.77 -3.16
N CYS A 94 -6.24 -8.49 -2.83
CA CYS A 94 -6.08 -7.43 -3.82
C CYS A 94 -4.76 -6.69 -3.60
N GLU A 95 -3.97 -6.54 -4.67
CA GLU A 95 -2.78 -5.68 -4.63
C GLU A 95 -3.15 -4.23 -4.30
N LYS A 96 -2.14 -3.50 -3.81
CA LYS A 96 -2.24 -2.07 -3.54
C LYS A 96 -2.01 -1.24 -4.85
N PRO A 97 -2.61 -0.07 -4.93
CA PRO A 97 -3.63 0.52 -4.05
C PRO A 97 -4.94 -0.26 -4.13
N MET A 98 -5.76 -0.27 -3.07
CA MET A 98 -7.03 -1.01 -3.05
C MET A 98 -7.91 -0.69 -4.25
N ALA A 99 -8.04 0.58 -4.57
CA ALA A 99 -8.79 1.10 -5.72
C ALA A 99 -8.30 2.51 -6.08
N ALA A 100 -8.85 3.12 -7.12
CA ALA A 100 -8.53 4.48 -7.55
C ALA A 100 -9.37 5.55 -6.81
N SER A 101 -10.46 5.16 -6.13
CA SER A 101 -11.38 6.07 -5.46
C SER A 101 -12.03 5.46 -4.22
N LEU A 102 -12.61 6.33 -3.37
CA LEU A 102 -13.37 5.90 -2.19
C LEU A 102 -14.65 5.16 -2.56
N ALA A 103 -15.33 5.61 -3.62
CA ALA A 103 -16.56 4.96 -4.09
C ALA A 103 -16.29 3.51 -4.52
N GLU A 104 -15.18 3.26 -5.20
CA GLU A 104 -14.75 1.90 -5.55
C GLU A 104 -14.36 1.07 -4.32
N CYS A 105 -13.68 1.66 -3.34
CA CYS A 105 -13.40 0.99 -2.07
C CYS A 105 -14.69 0.58 -1.35
N ASP A 106 -15.69 1.47 -1.30
CA ASP A 106 -16.97 1.18 -0.67
C ASP A 106 -17.75 0.09 -1.41
N GLU A 107 -17.67 0.03 -2.73
CA GLU A 107 -18.29 -1.04 -3.52
C GLU A 107 -17.59 -2.40 -3.27
N MET A 108 -16.27 -2.42 -3.12
CA MET A 108 -15.51 -3.62 -2.73
C MET A 108 -15.91 -4.11 -1.32
N LEU A 109 -16.03 -3.19 -0.35
CA LEU A 109 -16.46 -3.51 1.01
C LEU A 109 -17.89 -4.04 1.02
N LYS A 110 -18.79 -3.40 0.27
CA LYS A 110 -20.17 -3.84 0.11
C LYS A 110 -20.26 -5.25 -0.49
N ALA A 111 -19.52 -5.52 -1.56
CA ALA A 111 -19.48 -6.85 -2.18
C ALA A 111 -18.94 -7.92 -1.23
N ARG A 112 -17.93 -7.58 -0.41
CA ARG A 112 -17.43 -8.45 0.66
C ARG A 112 -18.52 -8.78 1.69
N ASP A 113 -19.24 -7.77 2.16
CA ASP A 113 -20.29 -7.94 3.17
C ASP A 113 -21.48 -8.74 2.64
N GLU A 114 -21.90 -8.47 1.39
CA GLU A 114 -22.97 -9.20 0.72
C GLU A 114 -22.61 -10.68 0.48
N SER A 115 -21.37 -10.97 0.16
CA SER A 115 -20.92 -12.35 -0.11
C SER A 115 -20.50 -13.13 1.14
N GLY A 116 -20.18 -12.44 2.23
CA GLY A 116 -19.60 -13.04 3.43
C GLY A 116 -18.18 -13.61 3.20
N LYS A 117 -17.50 -13.17 2.13
CA LYS A 117 -16.16 -13.62 1.78
C LYS A 117 -15.09 -12.70 2.38
N LEU A 118 -13.85 -13.19 2.45
CA LEU A 118 -12.72 -12.43 2.91
C LEU A 118 -12.23 -11.50 1.79
N LEU A 119 -11.93 -10.23 2.15
CA LEU A 119 -11.21 -9.28 1.33
C LEU A 119 -9.98 -8.80 2.10
N SER A 120 -8.79 -9.15 1.63
CA SER A 120 -7.52 -8.62 2.13
C SER A 120 -6.88 -7.73 1.10
N VAL A 121 -6.37 -6.57 1.53
CA VAL A 121 -5.63 -5.64 0.66
C VAL A 121 -4.15 -5.72 1.03
N ILE A 122 -3.26 -5.78 0.04
CA ILE A 122 -1.83 -5.90 0.29
C ILE A 122 -1.28 -4.64 0.97
N ALA A 123 -0.71 -4.86 2.16
CA ALA A 123 0.07 -3.89 2.93
C ALA A 123 1.23 -4.63 3.64
N GLN A 124 1.97 -5.37 2.85
CA GLN A 124 2.99 -6.33 3.28
C GLN A 124 4.09 -5.72 4.18
N ASN A 125 4.27 -4.40 4.16
CA ASN A 125 5.26 -3.73 5.03
C ASN A 125 4.87 -3.83 6.51
N ARG A 126 3.59 -3.99 6.86
CA ARG A 126 3.15 -4.27 8.23
C ARG A 126 3.67 -5.63 8.74
N PHE A 127 4.06 -6.53 7.84
CA PHE A 127 4.69 -7.82 8.13
C PHE A 127 6.23 -7.76 8.04
N ARG A 128 6.84 -6.62 8.26
CA ARG A 128 8.29 -6.47 8.41
C ARG A 128 8.62 -6.19 9.86
N LYS A 129 9.64 -6.90 10.39
CA LYS A 129 10.01 -6.79 11.82
C LYS A 129 10.25 -5.35 12.27
N PRO A 130 11.02 -4.49 11.57
CA PRO A 130 11.23 -3.11 12.02
C PRO A 130 9.94 -2.29 12.14
N ILE A 131 8.94 -2.57 11.29
CA ILE A 131 7.64 -1.88 11.30
C ILE A 131 6.75 -2.40 12.43
N ARG A 132 6.74 -3.72 12.65
CA ARG A 132 6.05 -4.35 13.79
C ARG A 132 6.61 -3.87 15.11
N ASP A 133 7.93 -3.80 15.23
CA ASP A 133 8.62 -3.33 16.44
C ASP A 133 8.30 -1.86 16.71
N LEU A 134 8.32 -1.01 15.68
CA LEU A 134 7.93 0.40 15.81
C LEU A 134 6.48 0.56 16.28
N LYS A 135 5.54 -0.21 15.70
CA LYS A 135 4.14 -0.21 16.14
C LYS A 135 4.01 -0.65 17.60
N ALA A 136 4.69 -1.74 17.98
CA ALA A 136 4.66 -2.24 19.37
C ALA A 136 5.25 -1.23 20.36
N LEU A 137 6.32 -0.52 19.99
CA LEU A 137 6.89 0.57 20.80
C LEU A 137 5.90 1.72 20.98
N LEU A 138 5.19 2.13 19.93
CA LEU A 138 4.13 3.15 20.04
C LEU A 138 3.00 2.69 20.96
N ASP A 139 2.52 1.46 20.77
CA ASP A 139 1.42 0.88 21.55
C ASP A 139 1.78 0.64 23.02
N SER A 140 3.06 0.42 23.35
CA SER A 140 3.53 0.25 24.72
C SER A 140 3.35 1.51 25.58
N GLY A 141 3.28 2.69 24.95
CA GLY A 141 3.21 3.98 25.61
C GLY A 141 4.50 4.40 26.31
N LEU A 142 5.58 3.63 26.25
CA LEU A 142 6.87 3.93 26.91
C LEU A 142 7.45 5.28 26.48
N ALA A 143 7.36 5.60 25.17
CA ALA A 143 7.83 6.86 24.60
C ALA A 143 6.88 8.04 24.90
N GLY A 144 5.68 7.78 25.47
CA GLY A 144 4.62 8.76 25.64
C GLY A 144 3.83 9.04 24.35
N PRO A 145 2.82 9.94 24.42
CA PRO A 145 2.00 10.28 23.26
C PRO A 145 2.82 10.94 22.15
N VAL A 146 2.45 10.67 20.90
CA VAL A 146 3.08 11.28 19.73
C VAL A 146 2.76 12.77 19.69
N ARG A 147 3.77 13.60 19.44
CA ARG A 147 3.69 15.06 19.29
C ARG A 147 3.87 15.48 17.83
N SER A 148 4.76 14.80 17.11
CA SER A 148 4.85 14.96 15.65
C SER A 148 5.29 13.68 14.98
N VAL A 149 4.92 13.53 13.70
CA VAL A 149 5.34 12.44 12.85
C VAL A 149 5.90 12.97 11.53
N GLN A 150 7.00 12.38 11.08
CA GLN A 150 7.59 12.63 9.76
C GLN A 150 7.59 11.32 8.98
N VAL A 151 7.07 11.39 7.76
CA VAL A 151 7.01 10.27 6.82
C VAL A 151 7.69 10.70 5.53
N ASP A 152 8.80 10.04 5.21
CA ASP A 152 9.52 10.25 3.95
C ASP A 152 9.43 8.96 3.12
N SER A 153 8.70 9.06 2.01
CA SER A 153 8.57 8.00 1.01
C SER A 153 9.37 8.39 -0.23
N PHE A 154 10.69 8.30 -0.13
CA PHE A 154 11.60 8.75 -1.15
C PHE A 154 12.03 7.59 -2.05
N TRP A 155 11.78 7.75 -3.34
CA TRP A 155 12.14 6.84 -4.40
C TRP A 155 12.80 7.60 -5.53
N TRP A 156 13.51 6.88 -6.38
CA TRP A 156 14.01 7.42 -7.62
C TRP A 156 13.54 6.58 -8.80
N ARG A 157 12.99 7.23 -9.81
CA ARG A 157 12.61 6.59 -11.07
C ARG A 157 13.09 7.47 -12.22
N GLY A 158 13.63 6.81 -13.24
CA GLY A 158 14.02 7.50 -14.46
C GLY A 158 12.83 7.75 -15.39
N HIS A 159 13.04 8.58 -16.39
CA HIS A 159 12.02 9.00 -17.35
C HIS A 159 11.24 7.83 -17.97
N SER A 160 11.95 6.76 -18.42
CA SER A 160 11.33 5.57 -19.03
C SER A 160 10.34 4.81 -18.14
N TYR A 161 10.37 5.06 -16.82
CA TYR A 161 9.40 4.44 -15.90
C TYR A 161 7.96 4.79 -16.26
N TYR A 162 7.72 6.00 -16.74
CA TYR A 162 6.41 6.48 -17.15
C TYR A 162 6.07 6.14 -18.61
N ASP A 163 6.96 5.51 -19.37
CA ASP A 163 6.66 5.05 -20.73
C ASP A 163 5.73 3.84 -20.77
N LEU A 164 5.61 3.09 -19.66
CA LEU A 164 4.70 1.94 -19.59
C LEU A 164 3.25 2.36 -19.86
N TRP A 165 2.53 1.62 -20.69
CA TRP A 165 1.24 2.00 -21.28
C TRP A 165 0.15 2.44 -20.30
N TRP A 166 0.19 1.97 -19.07
CA TRP A 166 -0.78 2.33 -18.02
C TRP A 166 -0.25 3.37 -17.02
N ARG A 167 1.05 3.64 -16.98
CA ARG A 167 1.65 4.60 -16.06
C ARG A 167 1.57 6.04 -16.57
N GLY A 168 1.74 6.98 -15.66
CA GLY A 168 1.84 8.41 -15.95
C GLY A 168 0.50 9.06 -16.33
N THR A 169 -0.64 8.38 -16.15
CA THR A 169 -1.96 8.93 -16.44
C THR A 169 -2.90 8.79 -15.25
N TRP A 170 -3.72 9.80 -15.00
CA TRP A 170 -4.75 9.75 -13.96
C TRP A 170 -5.79 8.66 -14.21
N GLU A 171 -6.11 8.39 -15.49
CA GLU A 171 -7.13 7.41 -15.90
C GLU A 171 -6.74 5.98 -15.57
N LYS A 172 -5.49 5.57 -15.82
CA LYS A 172 -5.06 4.18 -15.70
C LYS A 172 -4.25 3.89 -14.45
N GLU A 173 -3.42 4.84 -14.03
CA GLU A 173 -2.60 4.71 -12.84
C GLU A 173 -3.33 5.20 -11.58
N GLY A 174 -4.27 6.16 -11.72
CA GLY A 174 -5.04 6.72 -10.62
C GLY A 174 -4.30 7.79 -9.80
N GLY A 175 -3.01 8.01 -10.07
CA GLY A 175 -2.13 8.94 -9.37
C GLY A 175 -0.67 8.59 -9.57
N GLY A 176 0.23 9.47 -9.18
CA GLY A 176 1.67 9.29 -9.32
C GLY A 176 2.33 8.67 -8.07
N CYS A 177 3.39 9.32 -7.60
CA CYS A 177 4.19 8.82 -6.48
C CYS A 177 3.41 8.64 -5.17
N THR A 178 2.40 9.47 -4.93
CA THR A 178 1.58 9.42 -3.71
C THR A 178 0.78 8.12 -3.64
N LEU A 179 0.11 7.75 -4.73
CA LEU A 179 -0.73 6.55 -4.78
C LEU A 179 0.08 5.26 -4.98
N ASN A 180 1.12 5.29 -5.84
CA ASN A 180 1.80 4.06 -6.25
C ASN A 180 3.03 3.70 -5.42
N HIS A 181 3.69 4.68 -4.80
CA HIS A 181 4.90 4.48 -4.00
C HIS A 181 4.65 4.76 -2.52
N ALA A 182 4.09 5.94 -2.19
CA ALA A 182 3.87 6.32 -0.80
C ALA A 182 2.70 5.57 -0.15
N VAL A 183 1.85 4.89 -0.90
CA VAL A 183 0.75 4.06 -0.38
C VAL A 183 1.19 3.14 0.76
N HIS A 184 2.39 2.57 0.69
CA HIS A 184 2.94 1.73 1.75
C HIS A 184 3.21 2.51 3.04
N HIS A 185 3.76 3.73 2.92
CA HIS A 185 4.07 4.58 4.06
C HIS A 185 2.81 5.22 4.64
N ILE A 186 1.86 5.58 3.76
CA ILE A 186 0.55 6.11 4.15
C ILE A 186 -0.25 5.03 4.90
N ASP A 187 -0.22 3.78 4.42
CA ASP A 187 -0.83 2.67 5.12
C ASP A 187 -0.24 2.47 6.52
N MET A 188 1.09 2.43 6.64
CA MET A 188 1.77 2.31 7.94
C MET A 188 1.45 3.48 8.87
N LEU A 189 1.40 4.71 8.34
CA LEU A 189 1.01 5.89 9.10
C LEU A 189 -0.44 5.77 9.61
N CYS A 190 -1.38 5.42 8.73
CA CYS A 190 -2.79 5.23 9.11
C CYS A 190 -2.97 4.10 10.14
N TRP A 191 -2.18 3.04 10.04
CA TRP A 191 -2.18 1.94 11.02
C TRP A 191 -1.66 2.38 12.39
N MET A 192 -0.65 3.26 12.42
CA MET A 192 -0.01 3.73 13.66
C MET A 192 -0.76 4.89 14.33
N MET A 193 -1.30 5.82 13.54
CA MET A 193 -1.86 7.09 14.01
C MET A 193 -3.37 7.26 13.77
N GLY A 194 -3.98 6.44 12.90
CA GLY A 194 -5.30 6.73 12.33
C GLY A 194 -5.24 7.84 11.28
N LEU A 195 -6.42 8.33 10.87
CA LEU A 195 -6.52 9.46 9.95
C LEU A 195 -6.30 10.79 10.68
N PRO A 196 -5.64 11.78 10.03
CA PRO A 196 -5.59 13.15 10.55
C PRO A 196 -6.98 13.81 10.43
N GLU A 197 -7.22 14.87 11.18
CA GLU A 197 -8.42 15.68 11.04
C GLU A 197 -8.39 16.57 9.80
N LYS A 198 -7.17 17.05 9.43
CA LYS A 198 -6.99 17.97 8.29
C LYS A 198 -5.68 17.67 7.55
N VAL A 199 -5.72 17.92 6.25
CA VAL A 199 -4.59 17.77 5.32
C VAL A 199 -4.41 19.05 4.50
N THR A 200 -3.17 19.53 4.38
CA THR A 200 -2.77 20.61 3.46
C THR A 200 -1.61 20.11 2.62
N SER A 201 -1.73 20.14 1.30
CA SER A 201 -0.77 19.52 0.39
C SER A 201 -0.43 20.40 -0.81
N VAL A 202 0.77 20.17 -1.35
CA VAL A 202 1.21 20.68 -2.65
C VAL A 202 1.66 19.49 -3.48
N LEU A 203 1.22 19.47 -4.75
CA LEU A 203 1.59 18.46 -5.73
C LEU A 203 2.43 19.11 -6.82
N GLY A 204 3.40 18.38 -7.35
CA GLY A 204 4.22 18.82 -8.48
C GLY A 204 4.67 17.66 -9.34
N ASN A 205 5.00 17.96 -10.59
CA ASN A 205 5.81 17.10 -11.42
C ASN A 205 7.03 17.91 -11.83
N VAL A 206 8.18 17.60 -11.24
CA VAL A 206 9.40 18.40 -11.32
C VAL A 206 10.54 17.70 -12.05
N GLY A 207 10.37 16.41 -12.38
CA GLY A 207 11.41 15.59 -12.98
C GLY A 207 10.96 14.73 -14.18
N HIS A 208 9.65 14.66 -14.52
CA HIS A 208 9.13 13.75 -15.55
C HIS A 208 8.18 14.48 -16.51
N ASP A 209 8.72 14.98 -17.63
CA ASP A 209 7.97 15.72 -18.65
C ASP A 209 7.08 14.84 -19.55
N ASN A 210 6.99 13.54 -19.27
CA ASN A 210 6.18 12.54 -19.98
C ASN A 210 5.04 11.92 -19.15
N ALA A 211 4.65 12.56 -18.03
CA ALA A 211 3.61 12.06 -17.14
C ALA A 211 2.61 13.15 -16.75
N GLN A 212 1.31 12.80 -16.74
CA GLN A 212 0.22 13.69 -16.29
C GLN A 212 0.17 13.81 -14.76
N VAL A 213 0.65 12.78 -14.06
CA VAL A 213 0.55 12.64 -12.60
C VAL A 213 1.73 13.33 -11.89
N GLU A 214 1.58 13.51 -10.58
CA GLU A 214 2.63 14.05 -9.72
C GLU A 214 3.79 13.07 -9.52
N ASP A 215 5.01 13.59 -9.49
CA ASP A 215 6.23 12.86 -9.13
C ASP A 215 6.79 13.29 -7.76
N LEU A 216 6.17 14.34 -7.19
CA LEU A 216 6.47 14.87 -5.86
C LEU A 216 5.20 15.41 -5.21
N SER A 217 4.96 15.04 -3.95
CA SER A 217 3.94 15.65 -3.10
C SER A 217 4.48 15.92 -1.70
N MET A 218 4.10 17.05 -1.12
CA MET A 218 4.44 17.44 0.24
C MET A 218 3.15 17.81 0.99
N SER A 219 2.95 17.23 2.17
CA SER A 219 1.72 17.38 2.94
C SER A 219 1.99 17.66 4.41
N ILE A 220 1.17 18.54 5.00
CA ILE A 220 1.06 18.75 6.44
C ILE A 220 -0.25 18.10 6.91
N LEU A 221 -0.15 17.30 7.95
CA LEU A 221 -1.23 16.53 8.55
C LEU A 221 -1.50 17.09 9.96
N GLN A 222 -2.76 17.39 10.26
CA GLN A 222 -3.17 17.89 11.59
C GLN A 222 -3.98 16.81 12.28
N TYR A 223 -3.46 16.33 13.42
CA TYR A 223 -4.14 15.44 14.36
C TYR A 223 -4.61 16.23 15.57
N PRO A 224 -5.52 15.71 16.41
CA PRO A 224 -6.00 16.44 17.59
C PRO A 224 -4.90 16.91 18.56
N ALA A 225 -3.79 16.15 18.67
CA ALA A 225 -2.70 16.43 19.60
C ALA A 225 -1.30 16.33 18.97
N ALA A 226 -1.22 16.24 17.62
CA ALA A 226 0.03 16.08 16.92
C ALA A 226 0.01 16.75 15.53
N LEU A 227 1.18 17.06 14.99
CA LEU A 227 1.35 17.46 13.60
C LEU A 227 2.16 16.39 12.84
N GLY A 228 1.83 16.22 11.57
CA GLY A 228 2.54 15.30 10.69
C GLY A 228 3.06 15.99 9.42
N GLN A 229 4.19 15.48 8.92
CA GLN A 229 4.70 15.76 7.59
C GLN A 229 4.70 14.45 6.81
N LEU A 230 4.20 14.49 5.58
CA LEU A 230 4.27 13.39 4.62
C LEU A 230 4.84 13.91 3.31
N THR A 231 5.95 13.32 2.87
CA THR A 231 6.53 13.61 1.55
C THR A 231 6.62 12.33 0.74
N ALA A 232 6.00 12.33 -0.44
CA ALA A 232 6.11 11.27 -1.43
C ALA A 232 6.88 11.78 -2.65
N SER A 233 7.82 10.99 -3.16
CA SER A 233 8.65 11.39 -4.28
C SER A 233 9.20 10.20 -5.05
N VAL A 234 9.38 10.39 -6.37
CA VAL A 234 10.16 9.49 -7.25
C VAL A 234 11.34 10.19 -7.91
N VAL A 235 11.71 11.37 -7.40
CA VAL A 235 12.85 12.16 -7.87
C VAL A 235 13.98 12.30 -6.83
N HIS A 236 13.95 11.49 -5.76
CA HIS A 236 14.95 11.54 -4.70
C HIS A 236 16.01 10.44 -4.88
N HIS A 237 17.24 10.85 -5.19
CA HIS A 237 18.39 9.96 -5.17
C HIS A 237 18.63 9.41 -3.77
N GLY A 238 19.14 8.16 -3.68
CA GLY A 238 19.39 7.47 -2.41
C GLY A 238 18.18 6.70 -1.87
N GLU A 239 16.98 7.00 -2.33
CA GLU A 239 15.72 6.32 -1.96
C GLU A 239 15.57 6.10 -0.45
N GLU A 240 16.00 7.07 0.36
CA GLU A 240 15.86 6.99 1.82
C GLU A 240 14.40 7.04 2.22
N GLN A 241 13.97 6.05 3.00
CA GLN A 241 12.60 5.95 3.47
C GLN A 241 12.60 5.89 4.99
N GLN A 242 11.74 6.68 5.61
CA GLN A 242 11.65 6.69 7.06
C GLN A 242 10.26 7.04 7.60
N LEU A 243 9.98 6.49 8.78
CA LEU A 243 8.89 6.85 9.66
C LEU A 243 9.51 7.31 10.96
N VAL A 244 9.32 8.56 11.35
CA VAL A 244 9.90 9.16 12.55
C VAL A 244 8.78 9.69 13.43
N PHE A 245 8.70 9.21 14.66
CA PHE A 245 7.74 9.65 15.67
C PHE A 245 8.47 10.40 16.79
N GLN A 246 8.19 11.67 16.91
CA GLN A 246 8.58 12.48 18.06
C GLN A 246 7.47 12.34 19.09
N CYS A 247 7.73 11.53 20.09
CA CYS A 247 6.84 11.36 21.22
C CYS A 247 7.22 12.32 22.37
N GLU A 248 6.42 12.36 23.41
CA GLU A 248 6.65 13.25 24.57
C GLU A 248 7.99 13.00 25.26
N LYS A 249 8.42 11.74 25.39
CA LYS A 249 9.62 11.36 26.14
C LYS A 249 10.79 10.93 25.25
N ALA A 250 10.51 10.49 24.01
CA ALA A 250 11.53 9.96 23.11
C ALA A 250 11.14 10.14 21.64
N ARG A 251 12.15 10.17 20.76
CA ARG A 251 12.02 9.94 19.32
C ARG A 251 12.26 8.47 19.04
N ILE A 252 11.36 7.84 18.27
CA ILE A 252 11.50 6.48 17.77
C ILE A 252 11.27 6.46 16.26
N SER A 253 11.90 5.56 15.53
CA SER A 253 11.79 5.56 14.05
C SER A 253 12.01 4.17 13.43
N ALA A 254 11.57 4.03 12.17
CA ALA A 254 12.02 3.02 11.24
C ALA A 254 12.71 3.73 10.04
N PRO A 255 13.98 3.44 9.70
CA PRO A 255 14.89 2.51 10.37
C PRO A 255 15.06 2.81 11.87
N PHE A 256 15.28 1.76 12.66
CA PHE A 256 15.27 1.86 14.11
C PHE A 256 16.35 2.80 14.63
N ARG A 257 15.90 3.87 15.27
CA ARG A 257 16.72 4.82 16.05
C ARG A 257 15.88 5.32 17.23
N VAL A 258 16.53 5.42 18.39
CA VAL A 258 15.91 5.94 19.61
C VAL A 258 16.76 7.07 20.17
N PHE A 259 16.11 8.18 20.53
CA PHE A 259 16.72 9.30 21.24
C PHE A 259 15.76 9.77 22.33
N ALA A 260 16.23 9.88 23.56
CA ALA A 260 15.42 10.35 24.66
C ALA A 260 16.12 11.49 25.40
N SER A 261 15.32 12.44 25.92
CA SER A 261 15.81 13.57 26.70
C SER A 261 14.91 13.82 27.89
N VAL A 262 15.50 14.35 28.94
CA VAL A 262 14.80 14.98 30.08
C VAL A 262 15.30 16.41 30.22
N GLU A 263 14.51 17.25 30.87
CA GLU A 263 14.90 18.66 31.11
C GLU A 263 15.81 18.81 32.32
N LYS A 264 16.71 19.77 32.26
CA LYS A 264 17.39 20.37 33.41
C LYS A 264 16.47 21.41 34.07
N PRO A 265 16.78 21.88 35.31
CA PRO A 265 16.01 22.96 35.96
C PRO A 265 15.90 24.25 35.15
N ASN A 266 16.79 24.46 34.18
CA ASN A 266 16.79 25.63 33.29
C ASN A 266 16.08 25.37 31.94
N GLY A 267 15.39 24.21 31.77
CA GLY A 267 14.67 23.84 30.54
C GLY A 267 15.52 23.26 29.39
N PHE A 268 16.85 23.21 29.55
CA PHE A 268 17.71 22.61 28.54
C PHE A 268 17.75 21.06 28.63
N PRO A 269 17.94 20.35 27.51
CA PRO A 269 17.90 18.89 27.52
C PRO A 269 19.14 18.27 28.17
N ILE A 270 18.92 17.10 28.73
CA ILE A 270 19.92 16.09 29.08
C ILE A 270 19.50 14.78 28.43
N ARG A 271 20.43 14.04 27.86
CA ARG A 271 20.17 12.72 27.30
C ARG A 271 19.64 11.76 28.36
N ASN A 272 18.54 11.08 28.08
CA ASN A 272 17.96 10.05 28.95
C ASN A 272 18.38 8.66 28.50
N GLU A 273 19.62 8.29 28.79
CA GLU A 273 20.16 6.97 28.37
C GLU A 273 19.40 5.80 29.02
N ALA A 274 18.78 5.99 30.18
CA ALA A 274 18.00 4.93 30.81
C ALA A 274 16.77 4.60 29.97
N LEU A 275 16.01 5.61 29.52
CA LEU A 275 14.85 5.38 28.66
C LEU A 275 15.25 4.87 27.25
N GLU A 276 16.36 5.35 26.69
CA GLU A 276 16.87 4.82 25.40
C GLU A 276 17.18 3.32 25.51
N LYS A 277 17.82 2.88 26.60
CA LYS A 277 18.11 1.47 26.86
C LYS A 277 16.82 0.66 27.09
N GLU A 278 15.86 1.20 27.81
CA GLU A 278 14.57 0.56 28.05
C GLU A 278 13.80 0.32 26.73
N LEU A 279 13.71 1.35 25.88
CA LEU A 279 13.04 1.25 24.58
C LEU A 279 13.76 0.27 23.64
N ALA A 280 15.10 0.27 23.62
CA ALA A 280 15.87 -0.67 22.83
C ALA A 280 15.68 -2.11 23.36
N ALA A 281 15.75 -2.33 24.65
CA ALA A 281 15.54 -3.64 25.27
C ALA A 281 14.10 -4.16 25.02
N PHE A 282 13.10 -3.28 25.04
CA PHE A 282 11.73 -3.65 24.67
C PHE A 282 11.66 -4.13 23.22
N ALA A 283 12.24 -3.40 22.27
CA ALA A 283 12.28 -3.80 20.85
C ALA A 283 13.01 -5.13 20.64
N ASP A 284 14.13 -5.32 21.33
CA ASP A 284 14.93 -6.57 21.27
C ASP A 284 14.20 -7.77 21.89
N SER A 285 13.29 -7.53 22.83
CA SER A 285 12.47 -8.58 23.46
C SER A 285 11.33 -9.09 22.57
N LEU A 286 10.98 -8.36 21.51
CA LEU A 286 9.88 -8.73 20.63
C LEU A 286 10.26 -9.97 19.79
N PRO A 287 9.34 -10.94 19.64
CA PRO A 287 9.63 -12.16 18.90
C PRO A 287 9.90 -11.86 17.42
N PRO A 288 10.76 -12.66 16.76
CA PRO A 288 10.94 -12.58 15.33
C PRO A 288 9.62 -12.90 14.61
N LEU A 289 9.45 -12.38 13.41
CA LEU A 289 8.36 -12.80 12.54
C LEU A 289 8.75 -14.13 11.88
N PRO A 290 7.88 -15.15 11.87
CA PRO A 290 8.16 -16.41 11.19
C PRO A 290 8.30 -16.23 9.67
N LEU A 291 7.51 -15.32 9.11
CA LEU A 291 7.52 -14.93 7.70
C LEU A 291 7.35 -13.41 7.60
N GLU A 292 8.03 -12.79 6.64
CA GLU A 292 7.98 -11.35 6.44
C GLU A 292 7.42 -10.98 5.06
N GLY A 293 6.97 -9.73 4.92
CA GLY A 293 6.50 -9.17 3.67
C GLY A 293 5.27 -9.89 3.11
N HIS A 294 5.27 -10.18 1.81
CA HIS A 294 4.19 -10.91 1.17
C HIS A 294 4.02 -12.33 1.75
N ASP A 295 5.12 -13.02 2.03
CA ASP A 295 5.07 -14.35 2.64
C ASP A 295 4.30 -14.33 3.97
N GLY A 296 4.54 -13.32 4.81
CA GLY A 296 3.85 -13.15 6.10
C GLY A 296 2.38 -12.81 5.94
N GLN A 297 2.05 -11.87 5.06
CA GLN A 297 0.66 -11.47 4.84
C GLN A 297 -0.18 -12.59 4.21
N LEU A 298 0.35 -13.26 3.18
CA LEU A 298 -0.39 -14.33 2.50
C LEU A 298 -0.54 -15.58 3.40
N ALA A 299 0.43 -15.84 4.28
CA ALA A 299 0.26 -16.86 5.34
C ALA A 299 -0.86 -16.49 6.31
N ASP A 300 -0.97 -15.22 6.74
CA ASP A 300 -2.07 -14.74 7.59
C ASP A 300 -3.45 -14.88 6.91
N VAL A 301 -3.52 -14.64 5.59
CA VAL A 301 -4.77 -14.89 4.82
C VAL A 301 -5.17 -16.36 4.88
N LEU A 302 -4.24 -17.29 4.71
CA LEU A 302 -4.52 -18.72 4.84
C LEU A 302 -4.94 -19.09 6.28
N ASP A 303 -4.24 -18.55 7.29
CA ASP A 303 -4.60 -18.75 8.70
C ASP A 303 -6.02 -18.23 8.97
N ALA A 304 -6.37 -17.06 8.44
CA ALA A 304 -7.69 -16.46 8.58
C ALA A 304 -8.79 -17.36 7.98
N LEU A 305 -8.56 -17.90 6.78
CA LEU A 305 -9.49 -18.81 6.10
C LEU A 305 -9.63 -20.14 6.83
N GLU A 306 -8.53 -20.73 7.30
CA GLU A 306 -8.52 -22.02 8.01
C GLU A 306 -9.18 -21.91 9.39
N GLN A 307 -9.02 -20.78 10.07
CA GLN A 307 -9.51 -20.54 11.43
C GLN A 307 -10.88 -19.83 11.48
N GLY A 308 -11.40 -19.37 10.34
CA GLY A 308 -12.66 -18.62 10.28
C GLY A 308 -12.58 -17.27 11.00
N ARG A 309 -11.43 -16.61 11.01
CA ARG A 309 -11.20 -15.28 11.59
C ARG A 309 -10.97 -14.20 10.53
N PRO A 310 -11.09 -12.92 10.87
CA PRO A 310 -10.61 -11.84 10.00
C PRO A 310 -9.10 -11.95 9.77
N CYS A 311 -8.64 -11.54 8.58
CA CYS A 311 -7.22 -11.33 8.32
C CYS A 311 -6.69 -10.06 9.03
N ALA A 312 -5.39 -10.01 9.25
CA ALA A 312 -4.75 -8.88 9.94
C ALA A 312 -4.88 -7.56 9.16
N ILE A 313 -5.04 -7.63 7.85
CA ILE A 313 -5.23 -6.46 6.97
C ILE A 313 -6.45 -6.72 6.11
N GLY A 314 -7.49 -5.92 6.35
CA GLY A 314 -8.77 -6.01 5.64
C GLY A 314 -8.98 -4.88 4.63
N GLY A 315 -10.18 -4.87 4.04
CA GLY A 315 -10.58 -3.82 3.10
C GLY A 315 -10.68 -2.43 3.75
N GLU A 316 -11.06 -2.35 5.04
CA GLU A 316 -11.11 -1.10 5.79
C GLU A 316 -9.74 -0.41 5.90
N ASP A 317 -8.68 -1.20 6.02
CA ASP A 317 -7.32 -0.66 6.06
C ASP A 317 -6.94 -0.04 4.70
N GLY A 318 -7.22 -0.75 3.61
CA GLY A 318 -7.02 -0.24 2.25
C GLY A 318 -7.83 1.04 1.99
N ARG A 319 -9.11 1.04 2.36
CA ARG A 319 -10.00 2.21 2.23
C ARG A 319 -9.47 3.43 3.00
N ARG A 320 -9.03 3.22 4.23
CA ARG A 320 -8.46 4.29 5.07
C ARG A 320 -7.22 4.92 4.42
N THR A 321 -6.38 4.08 3.80
CA THR A 321 -5.21 4.52 3.06
C THR A 321 -5.60 5.36 1.83
N ILE A 322 -6.60 4.91 1.07
CA ILE A 322 -7.13 5.66 -0.08
C ILE A 322 -7.77 6.98 0.37
N GLU A 323 -8.44 7.03 1.52
CA GLU A 323 -9.03 8.26 2.04
C GLU A 323 -7.99 9.35 2.33
N LEU A 324 -6.85 8.99 2.94
CA LEU A 324 -5.77 9.95 3.15
C LEU A 324 -5.13 10.39 1.82
N ILE A 325 -4.92 9.47 0.89
CA ILE A 325 -4.40 9.79 -0.46
C ILE A 325 -5.35 10.75 -1.19
N THR A 326 -6.65 10.47 -1.17
CA THR A 326 -7.66 11.33 -1.80
C THR A 326 -7.68 12.73 -1.18
N ALA A 327 -7.52 12.84 0.15
CA ALA A 327 -7.40 14.14 0.83
C ALA A 327 -6.14 14.91 0.41
N VAL A 328 -5.01 14.21 0.22
CA VAL A 328 -3.77 14.80 -0.32
C VAL A 328 -4.02 15.33 -1.74
N PHE A 329 -4.61 14.54 -2.61
CA PHE A 329 -4.95 14.94 -3.98
C PHE A 329 -5.89 16.13 -4.01
N LYS A 330 -7.00 16.08 -3.28
CA LYS A 330 -7.96 17.18 -3.19
C LYS A 330 -7.31 18.47 -2.70
N SER A 331 -6.52 18.38 -1.63
CA SER A 331 -5.82 19.54 -1.07
C SER A 331 -4.87 20.16 -2.09
N GLY A 332 -4.07 19.33 -2.77
CA GLY A 332 -3.11 19.79 -3.76
C GLY A 332 -3.76 20.36 -5.02
N ALA A 333 -4.86 19.78 -5.48
CA ALA A 333 -5.59 20.26 -6.65
C ALA A 333 -6.30 21.60 -6.40
N LEU A 334 -6.88 21.76 -5.20
CA LEU A 334 -7.65 22.96 -4.85
C LEU A 334 -6.83 24.06 -4.16
N GLY A 335 -5.58 23.77 -3.74
CA GLY A 335 -4.74 24.69 -3.00
C GLY A 335 -5.30 25.08 -1.63
N GLN A 336 -6.03 24.19 -0.95
CA GLN A 336 -6.69 24.47 0.32
C GLN A 336 -6.64 23.29 1.29
N THR A 337 -6.82 23.57 2.58
CA THR A 337 -6.90 22.55 3.61
C THR A 337 -8.18 21.72 3.46
N VAL A 338 -8.04 20.40 3.53
CA VAL A 338 -9.15 19.43 3.46
C VAL A 338 -9.39 18.85 4.84
N THR A 339 -10.65 18.77 5.27
CA THR A 339 -11.07 18.12 6.52
C THR A 339 -11.52 16.69 6.24
N LEU A 340 -11.12 15.76 7.08
CA LEU A 340 -11.50 14.34 7.06
C LEU A 340 -12.58 14.03 8.13
N PRO A 341 -13.43 13.01 7.90
CA PRO A 341 -13.50 12.16 6.72
C PRO A 341 -14.11 12.88 5.49
N LEU A 342 -13.78 12.40 4.29
CA LEU A 342 -14.45 12.86 3.06
C LEU A 342 -15.86 12.30 2.99
N ARG A 343 -16.78 13.12 2.50
CA ARG A 343 -18.20 12.75 2.39
C ARG A 343 -18.49 12.10 1.03
N PRO A 344 -19.47 11.20 0.93
CA PRO A 344 -19.86 10.57 -0.35
C PRO A 344 -20.32 11.53 -1.43
N ASP A 345 -20.80 12.73 -1.07
CA ASP A 345 -21.19 13.80 -1.99
C ASP A 345 -20.01 14.69 -2.44
N ASP A 346 -18.81 14.43 -1.98
CA ASP A 346 -17.60 15.15 -2.39
C ASP A 346 -17.19 14.75 -3.81
N PRO A 347 -16.90 15.72 -4.71
CA PRO A 347 -16.45 15.39 -6.07
C PRO A 347 -15.22 14.47 -6.13
N PHE A 348 -14.31 14.54 -5.14
CA PHE A 348 -13.13 13.66 -5.07
C PHE A 348 -13.42 12.25 -4.54
N TYR A 349 -14.70 11.96 -4.23
CA TYR A 349 -15.06 10.63 -3.74
C TYR A 349 -15.08 9.57 -4.85
N THR A 350 -15.25 9.98 -6.11
CA THR A 350 -15.32 9.09 -7.27
C THR A 350 -14.11 9.24 -8.18
N ALA A 351 -13.79 8.20 -8.95
CA ALA A 351 -12.68 8.23 -9.91
C ALA A 351 -12.90 9.30 -11.00
N GLU A 352 -14.12 9.46 -11.49
CA GLU A 352 -14.49 10.48 -12.48
C GLU A 352 -14.27 11.90 -11.95
N GLY A 353 -14.65 12.13 -10.69
CA GLY A 353 -14.47 13.43 -10.05
C GLY A 353 -13.00 13.76 -9.81
N ILE A 354 -12.19 12.78 -9.38
CA ILE A 354 -10.75 12.94 -9.28
C ILE A 354 -10.16 13.26 -10.68
N LEU A 355 -10.49 12.46 -11.70
CA LEU A 355 -9.99 12.64 -13.06
C LEU A 355 -10.34 14.04 -13.64
N ALA A 356 -11.52 14.58 -13.32
CA ALA A 356 -11.97 15.88 -13.76
C ALA A 356 -11.26 17.04 -13.04
N ALA A 357 -10.86 16.85 -11.79
CA ALA A 357 -10.32 17.90 -10.92
C ALA A 357 -8.80 17.96 -10.86
N MET A 358 -8.12 16.84 -11.13
CA MET A 358 -6.67 16.77 -10.97
C MET A 358 -5.92 17.51 -12.07
N PRO A 359 -4.84 18.25 -11.74
CA PRO A 359 -4.00 18.90 -12.74
C PRO A 359 -3.29 17.86 -13.60
N ARG A 360 -3.18 18.13 -14.89
CA ARG A 360 -2.29 17.40 -15.80
C ARG A 360 -1.02 18.16 -15.95
N PHE A 361 0.08 17.61 -15.42
CA PHE A 361 1.36 18.32 -15.43
C PHE A 361 2.00 18.33 -16.81
N HIS A 362 2.05 17.18 -17.48
CA HIS A 362 2.62 17.02 -18.81
C HIS A 362 1.80 16.04 -19.65
N GLU A 363 2.01 16.05 -20.96
CA GLU A 363 1.40 15.08 -21.85
C GLU A 363 2.20 13.77 -21.85
N LYS A 364 1.48 12.64 -21.86
CA LYS A 364 2.11 11.33 -22.01
C LYS A 364 2.58 11.13 -23.45
N SER A 365 3.88 11.12 -23.69
CA SER A 365 4.49 11.09 -25.03
C SER A 365 4.81 9.69 -25.54
N ALA A 366 4.95 8.68 -24.66
CA ALA A 366 5.32 7.31 -25.03
C ALA A 366 4.40 6.28 -24.35
N SER A 367 4.25 5.10 -25.00
CA SER A 367 3.43 3.98 -24.51
C SER A 367 4.08 2.66 -24.88
N ALA A 368 4.79 2.03 -23.93
CA ALA A 368 5.41 0.72 -24.06
C ALA A 368 4.54 -0.35 -23.39
N LEU A 369 4.39 -1.53 -23.99
CA LEU A 369 3.64 -2.65 -23.38
C LEU A 369 4.39 -3.29 -22.21
N SER A 370 5.72 -3.26 -22.23
CA SER A 370 6.60 -3.77 -21.19
C SER A 370 7.84 -2.90 -21.10
N LEU A 371 8.47 -2.88 -19.93
CA LEU A 371 9.80 -2.31 -19.74
C LEU A 371 10.85 -3.40 -19.96
N GLU A 372 11.96 -3.05 -20.59
CA GLU A 372 13.10 -3.96 -20.81
C GLU A 372 14.02 -3.99 -19.57
N GLY A 373 14.72 -5.11 -19.40
CA GLY A 373 15.71 -5.30 -18.33
C GLY A 373 15.14 -5.78 -17.01
N ASP A 374 16.03 -5.92 -16.03
CA ASP A 374 15.69 -6.37 -14.68
C ASP A 374 14.97 -5.25 -13.91
N ILE A 375 13.83 -5.59 -13.31
CA ILE A 375 13.04 -4.67 -12.49
C ILE A 375 13.30 -4.95 -11.02
N THR A 376 13.86 -3.96 -10.31
CA THR A 376 14.03 -4.01 -8.86
C THR A 376 12.72 -3.63 -8.17
N LEU A 377 12.14 -4.59 -7.44
CA LEU A 377 10.99 -4.31 -6.56
C LEU A 377 11.52 -3.78 -5.21
N GLY A 378 11.02 -2.62 -4.79
CA GLY A 378 11.50 -1.94 -3.60
C GLY A 378 12.61 -0.93 -3.91
N SER A 379 13.36 -0.51 -2.86
CA SER A 379 14.50 0.39 -3.02
C SER A 379 15.71 -0.33 -3.60
N SER A 380 16.43 0.34 -4.48
CA SER A 380 17.73 -0.12 -5.02
C SER A 380 18.88 0.06 -4.02
N TYR A 381 18.67 0.87 -2.97
CA TYR A 381 19.61 1.09 -1.87
C TYR A 381 19.17 0.26 -0.66
N ARG A 382 20.00 -0.66 -0.20
CA ARG A 382 19.77 -1.52 0.98
C ARG A 382 20.87 -1.36 1.98
#